data_884753cf1b1fd13cdc5c0cc57abcb842
#
_entry.id   884753cf1b1fd13cdc5c0cc57abcb842
#
_cell.length_a   1.000
_cell.length_b   1.000
_cell.length_c   1.000
_cell.angle_alpha   90.00
_cell.angle_beta   90.00
_cell.angle_gamma   90.00
#
_symmetry.space_group_name_H-M   'P 1'
#
loop_
_entity.id
_entity.type
_entity.pdbx_description
1 polymer ?
#
loop_
_entity_poly.entity_id
_entity_poly.type
_entity_poly.pdbx_seq_one_letter_code
_entity_poly.pdbx_strand_id
1 'polypeptide(L)'
;MDQDTEVALSSPANTITGILAVVEASREAFGGRTAINLPALTVSVRQMLQALQDLAGPELMSLIRDVPDAGVRKIVQAWPSRFESPRAAALGLSPDPDFGSVLRQYVQHHPEAVTHPAARQRLGL
;
A
#
# COMPACT_ATOMS: atom_id res chain seq x y z
N MET A 1 -2.83 -4.12 -16.69
CA MET A 1 -3.91 -4.31 -15.71
C MET A 1 -4.86 -3.13 -15.84
N ASP A 2 -6.16 -3.34 -15.69
CA ASP A 2 -7.13 -2.25 -15.77
C ASP A 2 -6.84 -1.20 -14.70
N GLN A 3 -6.84 0.09 -15.08
CA GLN A 3 -6.52 1.18 -14.15
C GLN A 3 -7.57 1.36 -13.06
N ASP A 4 -8.78 0.87 -13.27
CA ASP A 4 -9.85 0.89 -12.27
C ASP A 4 -9.84 -0.34 -11.34
N THR A 5 -8.89 -1.27 -11.54
CA THR A 5 -8.72 -2.41 -10.64
C THR A 5 -8.29 -1.91 -9.26
N GLU A 6 -9.07 -2.23 -8.24
CA GLU A 6 -8.75 -1.94 -6.84
C GLU A 6 -7.97 -3.11 -6.22
N VAL A 7 -7.01 -2.77 -5.39
CA VAL A 7 -6.26 -3.73 -4.56
C VAL A 7 -6.21 -3.24 -3.12
N ALA A 8 -6.12 -4.17 -2.19
CA ALA A 8 -5.85 -3.87 -0.79
C ALA A 8 -4.36 -4.03 -0.52
N LEU A 9 -3.75 -3.03 0.10
CA LEU A 9 -2.34 -3.05 0.44
C LEU A 9 -2.07 -2.39 1.79
N SER A 10 -0.92 -2.68 2.36
CA SER A 10 -0.40 -2.03 3.56
C SER A 10 1.09 -1.79 3.37
N SER A 11 1.59 -0.65 3.85
CA SER A 11 3.03 -0.40 3.87
C SER A 11 3.75 -1.39 4.78
N PRO A 12 5.04 -1.68 4.54
CA PRO A 12 5.83 -2.51 5.45
C PRO A 12 5.81 -1.99 6.88
N ALA A 13 5.94 -0.67 7.08
CA ALA A 13 5.91 -0.04 8.39
C ALA A 13 4.57 -0.27 9.10
N ASN A 14 3.45 -0.07 8.41
CA ASN A 14 2.12 -0.27 8.97
C ASN A 14 1.85 -1.75 9.27
N THR A 15 2.33 -2.65 8.42
CA THR A 15 2.25 -4.10 8.63
C THR A 15 3.02 -4.52 9.89
N ILE A 16 4.26 -4.03 10.05
CA ILE A 16 5.09 -4.31 11.25
C ILE A 16 4.40 -3.77 12.51
N THR A 17 3.91 -2.53 12.48
CA THR A 17 3.16 -1.95 13.60
C THR A 17 1.96 -2.81 13.97
N GLY A 18 1.22 -3.29 12.98
CA GLY A 18 0.09 -4.19 13.18
C GLY A 18 0.49 -5.52 13.84
N ILE A 19 1.57 -6.14 13.38
CA ILE A 19 2.09 -7.39 13.95
C ILE A 19 2.49 -7.19 15.40
N LEU A 20 3.23 -6.11 15.72
CA LEU A 20 3.65 -5.81 17.09
C LEU A 20 2.45 -5.58 18.01
N ALA A 21 1.47 -4.79 17.57
CA ALA A 21 0.25 -4.55 18.34
C ALA A 21 -0.52 -5.85 18.63
N VAL A 22 -0.56 -6.77 17.68
CA VAL A 22 -1.20 -8.09 17.85
C VAL A 22 -0.43 -8.95 18.85
N VAL A 23 0.90 -8.92 18.82
CA VAL A 23 1.74 -9.69 19.75
C VAL A 23 1.60 -9.15 21.18
N GLU A 24 1.47 -7.84 21.36
CA GLU A 24 1.36 -7.19 22.66
C GLU A 24 -0.08 -7.22 23.24
N ALA A 25 -1.07 -7.47 22.40
CA ALA A 25 -2.48 -7.47 22.81
C ALA A 25 -2.81 -8.63 23.75
N SER A 26 -3.65 -8.36 24.76
CA SER A 26 -4.13 -9.41 25.66
C SER A 26 -5.06 -10.39 24.95
N ARG A 27 -5.17 -11.61 25.48
CA ARG A 27 -6.05 -12.64 24.92
C ARG A 27 -7.52 -12.19 24.92
N GLU A 28 -7.94 -11.39 25.90
CA GLU A 28 -9.29 -10.85 25.98
C GLU A 28 -9.58 -9.87 24.83
N ALA A 29 -8.58 -9.08 24.38
CA ALA A 29 -8.71 -8.17 23.25
C ALA A 29 -9.07 -8.88 21.94
N PHE A 30 -8.77 -10.17 21.82
CA PHE A 30 -9.11 -11.00 20.67
C PHE A 30 -10.55 -11.57 20.72
N GLY A 31 -11.28 -11.43 21.84
CA GLY A 31 -12.63 -11.94 21.97
C GLY A 31 -12.76 -13.45 21.69
N GLY A 32 -11.75 -14.24 22.08
CA GLY A 32 -11.71 -15.69 21.88
C GLY A 32 -11.35 -16.16 20.46
N ARG A 33 -11.02 -15.25 19.53
CA ARG A 33 -10.56 -15.58 18.18
C ARG A 33 -9.12 -15.13 17.99
N THR A 34 -8.27 -16.01 17.44
CA THR A 34 -6.82 -15.75 17.29
C THR A 34 -6.44 -15.05 15.99
N ALA A 35 -7.32 -15.01 14.98
CA ALA A 35 -7.04 -14.37 13.70
C ALA A 35 -7.62 -12.95 13.63
N ILE A 36 -6.81 -11.99 13.23
CA ILE A 36 -7.19 -10.59 12.96
C ILE A 36 -6.75 -10.23 11.54
N ASN A 37 -7.65 -9.63 10.77
CA ASN A 37 -7.27 -8.96 9.54
C ASN A 37 -6.68 -7.60 9.88
N LEU A 38 -5.46 -7.33 9.48
CA LEU A 38 -4.87 -5.99 9.60
C LEU A 38 -5.59 -5.02 8.67
N PRO A 39 -5.71 -3.73 9.06
CA PRO A 39 -6.31 -2.73 8.18
C PRO A 39 -5.49 -2.60 6.90
N ALA A 40 -6.17 -2.42 5.78
CA ALA A 40 -5.54 -2.25 4.49
C ALA A 40 -6.11 -1.03 3.75
N LEU A 41 -5.24 -0.30 3.06
CA LEU A 41 -5.62 0.75 2.15
C LEU A 41 -6.19 0.13 0.88
N THR A 42 -7.42 0.46 0.53
CA THR A 42 -7.99 0.16 -0.80
C THR A 42 -7.59 1.26 -1.77
N VAL A 43 -6.95 0.90 -2.86
CA VAL A 43 -6.47 1.85 -3.85
C VAL A 43 -6.55 1.26 -5.26
N SER A 44 -6.96 2.08 -6.24
CA SER A 44 -6.95 1.67 -7.65
C SER A 44 -5.56 1.86 -8.27
N VAL A 45 -5.29 1.13 -9.35
CA VAL A 45 -4.06 1.32 -10.15
C VAL A 45 -3.93 2.76 -10.62
N ARG A 46 -5.03 3.39 -11.04
CA ARG A 46 -5.07 4.81 -11.43
C ARG A 46 -4.58 5.72 -10.32
N GLN A 47 -5.06 5.52 -9.09
CA GLN A 47 -4.62 6.30 -7.92
C GLN A 47 -3.15 6.06 -7.59
N MET A 48 -2.66 4.84 -7.76
CA MET A 48 -1.23 4.53 -7.58
C MET A 48 -0.36 5.30 -8.60
N LEU A 49 -0.75 5.28 -9.87
CA LEU A 49 -0.04 5.99 -10.93
C LEU A 49 -0.07 7.50 -10.70
N GLN A 50 -1.22 8.05 -10.28
CA GLN A 50 -1.33 9.47 -9.95
C GLN A 50 -0.41 9.85 -8.79
N ALA A 51 -0.41 9.09 -7.70
CA ALA A 51 0.47 9.35 -6.56
C ALA A 51 1.96 9.27 -6.94
N LEU A 52 2.33 8.33 -7.82
CA LEU A 52 3.69 8.26 -8.34
C LEU A 52 4.05 9.49 -9.19
N GLN A 53 3.15 9.93 -10.05
CA GLN A 53 3.35 11.12 -10.87
C GLN A 53 3.48 12.38 -10.00
N ASP A 54 2.64 12.52 -8.98
CA ASP A 54 2.66 13.67 -8.08
C ASP A 54 3.97 13.75 -7.28
N LEU A 55 4.47 12.59 -6.85
CA LEU A 55 5.69 12.50 -6.04
C LEU A 55 6.96 12.64 -6.89
N ALA A 56 7.06 11.88 -7.97
CA ALA A 56 8.31 11.68 -8.71
C ALA A 56 8.39 12.45 -10.04
N GLY A 57 7.27 13.01 -10.50
CA GLY A 57 7.19 13.82 -11.72
C GLY A 57 6.68 13.04 -12.94
N PRO A 58 6.24 13.78 -13.97
CA PRO A 58 5.67 13.18 -15.19
C PRO A 58 6.71 12.39 -16.01
N GLU A 59 7.99 12.69 -15.87
CA GLU A 59 9.07 12.03 -16.60
C GLU A 59 9.12 10.54 -16.30
N LEU A 60 8.84 10.15 -15.04
CA LEU A 60 8.80 8.74 -14.65
C LEU A 60 7.65 7.98 -15.30
N MET A 61 6.57 8.68 -15.64
CA MET A 61 5.41 8.03 -16.29
C MET A 61 5.76 7.46 -17.66
N SER A 62 6.77 8.01 -18.34
CA SER A 62 7.27 7.47 -19.62
C SER A 62 7.93 6.08 -19.49
N LEU A 63 8.34 5.70 -18.29
CA LEU A 63 8.94 4.39 -18.01
C LEU A 63 7.88 3.30 -17.80
N ILE A 64 6.63 3.70 -17.58
CA ILE A 64 5.53 2.77 -17.33
C ILE A 64 4.94 2.35 -18.67
N ARG A 65 4.86 1.04 -18.87
CA ARG A 65 4.20 0.44 -20.04
C ARG A 65 2.94 -0.27 -19.60
N ASP A 66 1.81 0.12 -20.16
CA ASP A 66 0.56 -0.61 -19.96
C ASP A 66 0.51 -1.79 -20.95
N VAL A 67 0.81 -2.98 -20.44
CA VAL A 67 0.74 -4.23 -21.20
C VAL A 67 -0.38 -5.07 -20.61
N PRO A 68 -1.55 -5.15 -21.30
CA PRO A 68 -2.65 -5.97 -20.82
C PRO A 68 -2.27 -7.44 -20.73
N ASP A 69 -2.51 -8.04 -19.56
CA ASP A 69 -2.35 -9.48 -19.32
C ASP A 69 -3.66 -10.05 -18.77
N ALA A 70 -4.31 -10.89 -19.55
CA ALA A 70 -5.59 -11.48 -19.19
C ALA A 70 -5.48 -12.48 -18.02
N GLY A 71 -4.35 -13.18 -17.90
CA GLY A 71 -4.07 -14.11 -16.81
C GLY A 71 -3.93 -13.38 -15.49
N VAL A 72 -3.07 -12.35 -15.45
CA VAL A 72 -2.88 -11.49 -14.27
C VAL A 72 -4.19 -10.80 -13.88
N ARG A 73 -4.93 -10.27 -14.86
CA ARG A 73 -6.23 -9.64 -14.62
C ARG A 73 -7.19 -10.60 -13.90
N LYS A 74 -7.33 -11.82 -14.39
CA LYS A 74 -8.23 -12.83 -13.80
C LYS A 74 -7.85 -13.15 -12.35
N ILE A 75 -6.56 -13.25 -12.05
CA ILE A 75 -6.06 -13.53 -10.71
C ILE A 75 -6.38 -12.37 -9.77
N VAL A 76 -5.99 -11.15 -10.15
CA VAL A 76 -6.14 -9.96 -9.29
C VAL A 76 -7.60 -9.59 -9.07
N GLN A 77 -8.46 -9.74 -10.08
CA GLN A 77 -9.91 -9.50 -9.92
C GLN A 77 -10.60 -10.46 -8.95
N ALA A 78 -9.99 -11.63 -8.69
CA ALA A 78 -10.51 -12.57 -7.71
C ALA A 78 -10.08 -12.25 -6.26
N TRP A 79 -9.15 -11.31 -6.06
CA TRP A 79 -8.70 -10.91 -4.73
C TRP A 79 -9.68 -9.93 -4.10
N PRO A 80 -9.99 -10.09 -2.81
CA PRO A 80 -10.75 -9.07 -2.10
C PRO A 80 -9.96 -7.77 -2.03
N SER A 81 -10.59 -6.67 -2.41
CA SER A 81 -9.96 -5.33 -2.41
C SER A 81 -10.42 -4.46 -1.25
N ARG A 82 -11.46 -4.87 -0.52
CA ARG A 82 -12.03 -4.12 0.60
C ARG A 82 -12.18 -5.01 1.82
N PHE A 83 -11.71 -4.51 2.96
CA PHE A 83 -11.77 -5.20 4.23
C PHE A 83 -12.32 -4.30 5.31
N GLU A 84 -13.19 -4.85 6.13
CA GLU A 84 -13.54 -4.25 7.41
C GLU A 84 -12.77 -4.98 8.51
N SER A 85 -12.08 -4.22 9.35
CA SER A 85 -11.22 -4.75 10.40
C SER A 85 -11.58 -4.14 11.77
N PRO A 86 -12.84 -4.31 12.26
CA PRO A 86 -13.27 -3.64 13.50
C PRO A 86 -12.46 -4.06 14.72
N ARG A 87 -11.96 -5.30 14.75
CA ARG A 87 -11.12 -5.81 15.85
C ARG A 87 -9.71 -5.20 15.81
N ALA A 88 -9.16 -4.97 14.63
CA ALA A 88 -7.90 -4.25 14.47
C ALA A 88 -8.06 -2.78 14.86
N ALA A 89 -9.18 -2.15 14.47
CA ALA A 89 -9.50 -0.79 14.90
C ALA A 89 -9.63 -0.67 16.43
N ALA A 90 -10.19 -1.67 17.11
CA ALA A 90 -10.25 -1.72 18.57
C ALA A 90 -8.88 -1.82 19.24
N LEU A 91 -7.85 -2.31 18.51
CA LEU A 91 -6.45 -2.30 18.94
C LEU A 91 -5.72 -0.98 18.56
N GLY A 92 -6.43 0.02 18.06
CA GLY A 92 -5.85 1.30 17.64
C GLY A 92 -5.18 1.27 16.27
N LEU A 93 -5.37 0.20 15.48
CA LEU A 93 -4.78 0.07 14.17
C LEU A 93 -5.64 0.73 13.09
N SER A 94 -5.00 1.40 12.15
CA SER A 94 -5.62 2.04 10.99
C SER A 94 -4.85 1.72 9.71
N PRO A 95 -5.48 1.77 8.53
CA PRO A 95 -4.75 1.63 7.27
C PRO A 95 -3.81 2.81 7.02
N ASP A 96 -2.90 2.65 6.06
CA ASP A 96 -2.15 3.80 5.53
C ASP A 96 -3.12 4.86 5.02
N PRO A 97 -2.83 6.18 5.20
CA PRO A 97 -3.78 7.23 4.85
C PRO A 97 -4.00 7.35 3.33
N ASP A 98 -2.94 7.17 2.55
CA ASP A 98 -2.95 7.22 1.09
C ASP A 98 -1.70 6.53 0.50
N PHE A 99 -1.73 6.27 -0.81
CA PHE A 99 -0.61 5.62 -1.49
C PHE A 99 0.63 6.53 -1.60
N GLY A 100 0.46 7.84 -1.65
CA GLY A 100 1.57 8.80 -1.62
C GLY A 100 2.39 8.69 -0.33
N SER A 101 1.74 8.45 0.80
CA SER A 101 2.41 8.18 2.09
C SER A 101 3.24 6.91 2.05
N VAL A 102 2.72 5.86 1.43
CA VAL A 102 3.46 4.59 1.24
C VAL A 102 4.71 4.82 0.38
N LEU A 103 4.58 5.57 -0.72
CA LEU A 103 5.72 5.92 -1.58
C LEU A 103 6.76 6.77 -0.84
N ARG A 104 6.34 7.78 -0.07
CA ARG A 104 7.27 8.62 0.72
C ARG A 104 8.04 7.79 1.75
N GLN A 105 7.39 6.88 2.46
CA GLN A 105 8.04 5.96 3.39
C GLN A 105 9.07 5.09 2.67
N TYR A 106 8.73 4.56 1.49
CA TYR A 106 9.66 3.75 0.68
C TYR A 106 10.91 4.54 0.31
N VAL A 107 10.74 5.76 -0.21
CA VAL A 107 11.86 6.63 -0.60
C VAL A 107 12.73 7.01 0.61
N GLN A 108 12.14 7.25 1.78
CA GLN A 108 12.89 7.55 3.00
C GLN A 108 13.79 6.38 3.46
N HIS A 109 13.30 5.15 3.32
CA HIS A 109 14.03 3.96 3.73
C HIS A 109 14.98 3.44 2.65
N HIS A 110 14.72 3.77 1.37
CA HIS A 110 15.44 3.29 0.20
C HIS A 110 15.77 4.40 -0.79
N PRO A 111 16.49 5.46 -0.37
CA PRO A 111 16.82 6.59 -1.27
C PRO A 111 17.67 6.15 -2.46
N GLU A 112 18.44 5.06 -2.31
CA GLU A 112 19.24 4.43 -3.37
C GLU A 112 18.39 3.81 -4.49
N ALA A 113 17.14 3.44 -4.21
CA ALA A 113 16.24 2.86 -5.21
C ALA A 113 15.75 3.91 -6.23
N VAL A 114 15.83 5.19 -5.88
CA VAL A 114 15.49 6.28 -6.80
C VAL A 114 16.70 6.59 -7.66
N THR A 115 16.76 6.00 -8.85
CA THR A 115 17.92 6.14 -9.77
C THR A 115 17.71 7.21 -10.83
N HIS A 116 16.47 7.59 -11.15
CA HIS A 116 16.17 8.57 -12.18
C HIS A 116 16.56 9.98 -11.75
N PRO A 117 17.43 10.73 -12.52
CA PRO A 117 17.97 12.01 -12.08
C PRO A 117 16.90 13.07 -11.75
N ALA A 118 15.88 13.22 -12.61
CA ALA A 118 14.79 14.19 -12.38
C ALA A 118 13.98 13.87 -11.12
N ALA A 119 13.73 12.59 -10.83
CA ALA A 119 13.06 12.17 -9.61
C ALA A 119 13.91 12.45 -8.37
N ARG A 120 15.22 12.17 -8.43
CA ARG A 120 16.13 12.50 -7.33
C ARG A 120 16.13 13.98 -7.01
N GLN A 121 16.26 14.83 -8.03
CA GLN A 121 16.22 16.28 -7.86
C GLN A 121 14.91 16.75 -7.23
N ARG A 122 13.77 16.22 -7.69
CA ARG A 122 12.44 16.57 -7.17
C ARG A 122 12.24 16.16 -5.72
N LEU A 123 12.83 15.03 -5.32
CA LEU A 123 12.74 14.46 -3.97
C LEU A 123 13.81 14.97 -3.01
N GLY A 124 14.76 15.78 -3.49
CA GLY A 124 15.85 16.33 -2.69
C GLY A 124 16.90 15.28 -2.26
N LEU A 125 17.14 14.27 -3.11
CA LEU A 125 18.06 13.14 -2.85
C LEU A 125 19.42 13.34 -3.52
#